data_c106fdabf290f32fdf0ed56c4c7fbc26
#
_entry.id   c106fdabf290f32fdf0ed56c4c7fbc26
#
_cell.length_a   1.000
_cell.length_b   1.000
_cell.length_c   1.000
_cell.angle_alpha   90.00
_cell.angle_beta   90.00
_cell.angle_gamma   90.00
#
_symmetry.space_group_name_H-M   'P 1'
#
loop_
_entity.id
_entity.type
_entity.pdbx_description
1 polymer ?
#
loop_
_entity_poly.entity_id
_entity_poly.type
_entity_poly.pdbx_seq_one_letter_code
_entity_poly.pdbx_strand_id
1 'polypeptide(L)'
;MTLFETDSRSNLTEYTVTEISGSIKRTMEAAFDHVRVRGEISGYRGPHSSGHAYFALKDERSRLEAVIWKGSFAKLKVKPEEGMEVVATGKITTFPGSSKYQIVIESLEPAGVGALMALLEQRKQKLQAEGLFDRSRKQLLPFMPAVIGVVTSPTGAVIRDILHRISDRFPLHVIVWPVKVQGEGAGAEVAAAIRGFNALEPDGAIRRPDVLIVARGGGSLEDLWCFNDEIVVRAAAASDIPLISAVGHETDWTLIDYAAD
;
A
#
# COMPACT_ATOMS: atom_id res chain seq x y z
N MET A 1 -26.96 -6.85 -78.18
CA MET A 1 -26.33 -5.67 -77.56
C MET A 1 -26.07 -6.02 -76.14
N THR A 2 -24.90 -6.62 -75.91
CA THR A 2 -24.50 -7.24 -74.64
C THR A 2 -23.75 -6.20 -73.84
N LEU A 3 -24.32 -5.77 -72.70
CA LEU A 3 -23.71 -4.87 -71.78
C LEU A 3 -22.57 -5.65 -71.03
N PHE A 4 -21.33 -5.16 -71.15
CA PHE A 4 -20.20 -5.62 -70.36
C PHE A 4 -20.39 -5.12 -68.96
N GLU A 5 -20.67 -6.02 -68.02
CA GLU A 5 -20.48 -5.78 -66.62
C GLU A 5 -18.94 -5.62 -66.37
N THR A 6 -18.51 -4.44 -66.06
CA THR A 6 -17.18 -4.18 -65.55
C THR A 6 -17.11 -4.67 -64.09
N ASP A 7 -16.61 -5.90 -63.95
CA ASP A 7 -16.21 -6.46 -62.70
C ASP A 7 -15.10 -5.58 -62.11
N SER A 8 -15.45 -4.68 -61.18
CA SER A 8 -14.49 -3.86 -60.43
C SER A 8 -13.75 -4.78 -59.46
N ARG A 9 -12.72 -5.47 -59.93
CA ARG A 9 -11.78 -6.22 -59.08
C ARG A 9 -11.18 -5.24 -58.10
N SER A 10 -11.66 -5.30 -56.87
CA SER A 10 -11.09 -4.58 -55.75
C SER A 10 -9.60 -4.93 -55.63
N ASN A 11 -8.73 -3.93 -55.65
CA ASN A 11 -7.29 -4.11 -55.53
C ASN A 11 -6.91 -4.38 -54.05
N LEU A 12 -7.86 -4.86 -53.25
CA LEU A 12 -7.69 -5.22 -51.84
C LEU A 12 -7.14 -6.63 -51.75
N THR A 13 -6.10 -6.80 -50.93
CA THR A 13 -5.54 -8.10 -50.64
C THR A 13 -6.54 -8.95 -49.87
N GLU A 14 -6.83 -10.13 -50.35
CA GLU A 14 -7.67 -11.11 -49.65
C GLU A 14 -6.83 -11.85 -48.61
N TYR A 15 -7.31 -11.94 -47.39
CA TYR A 15 -6.67 -12.64 -46.28
C TYR A 15 -7.57 -13.76 -45.78
N THR A 16 -6.96 -14.86 -45.39
CA THR A 16 -7.62 -15.85 -44.54
C THR A 16 -7.80 -15.30 -43.11
N VAL A 17 -8.74 -15.86 -42.34
CA VAL A 17 -8.97 -15.48 -40.94
C VAL A 17 -7.66 -15.64 -40.12
N THR A 18 -6.89 -16.67 -40.36
CA THR A 18 -5.62 -16.93 -39.70
C THR A 18 -4.58 -15.89 -40.07
N GLU A 19 -4.45 -15.50 -41.30
CA GLU A 19 -3.48 -14.50 -41.76
C GLU A 19 -3.78 -13.12 -41.21
N ILE A 20 -5.04 -12.66 -41.24
CA ILE A 20 -5.42 -11.35 -40.70
C ILE A 20 -5.25 -11.34 -39.14
N SER A 21 -5.69 -12.41 -38.45
CA SER A 21 -5.53 -12.52 -36.99
C SER A 21 -4.06 -12.54 -36.59
N GLY A 22 -3.21 -13.26 -37.35
CA GLY A 22 -1.78 -13.29 -37.12
C GLY A 22 -1.10 -11.94 -37.40
N SER A 23 -1.55 -11.21 -38.41
CA SER A 23 -1.04 -9.87 -38.74
C SER A 23 -1.40 -8.86 -37.62
N ILE A 24 -2.66 -8.85 -37.18
CA ILE A 24 -3.12 -8.02 -36.07
C ILE A 24 -2.31 -8.32 -34.79
N LYS A 25 -2.12 -9.61 -34.48
CA LYS A 25 -1.33 -10.01 -33.31
C LYS A 25 0.08 -9.43 -33.37
N ARG A 26 0.80 -9.63 -34.48
CA ARG A 26 2.15 -9.08 -34.65
C ARG A 26 2.21 -7.57 -34.51
N THR A 27 1.26 -6.87 -35.10
CA THR A 27 1.17 -5.39 -35.03
C THR A 27 0.95 -4.93 -33.60
N MET A 28 0.02 -5.57 -32.85
CA MET A 28 -0.25 -5.22 -31.47
C MET A 28 0.93 -5.54 -30.56
N GLU A 29 1.55 -6.71 -30.70
CA GLU A 29 2.72 -7.10 -29.92
C GLU A 29 3.92 -6.19 -30.18
N ALA A 30 4.13 -5.71 -31.41
CA ALA A 30 5.18 -4.76 -31.75
C ALA A 30 4.91 -3.34 -31.25
N ALA A 31 3.65 -2.91 -31.23
CA ALA A 31 3.29 -1.56 -30.78
C ALA A 31 3.16 -1.45 -29.26
N PHE A 32 2.82 -2.54 -28.57
CA PHE A 32 2.49 -2.57 -27.14
C PHE A 32 3.23 -3.72 -26.42
N ASP A 33 4.53 -3.85 -26.68
CA ASP A 33 5.41 -4.89 -26.10
C ASP A 33 5.70 -4.67 -24.62
N HIS A 34 5.62 -3.41 -24.16
CA HIS A 34 5.82 -3.04 -22.77
C HIS A 34 4.94 -1.84 -22.40
N VAL A 35 3.83 -2.09 -21.70
CA VAL A 35 2.85 -1.07 -21.33
C VAL A 35 2.56 -1.10 -19.82
N ARG A 36 2.17 0.05 -19.29
CA ARG A 36 1.62 0.18 -17.94
C ARG A 36 0.15 0.59 -18.05
N VAL A 37 -0.73 -0.24 -17.50
CA VAL A 37 -2.17 -0.03 -17.55
C VAL A 37 -2.71 0.08 -16.14
N ARG A 38 -3.37 1.19 -15.83
CA ARG A 38 -4.09 1.40 -14.56
C ARG A 38 -5.53 0.93 -14.73
N GLY A 39 -6.05 0.22 -13.73
CA GLY A 39 -7.43 -0.22 -13.69
C GLY A 39 -7.76 -0.98 -12.42
N GLU A 40 -9.05 -1.17 -12.18
CA GLU A 40 -9.58 -1.99 -11.10
C GLU A 40 -9.65 -3.46 -11.53
N ILE A 41 -9.19 -4.37 -10.67
CA ILE A 41 -9.30 -5.82 -10.90
C ILE A 41 -10.76 -6.24 -10.79
N SER A 42 -11.25 -6.96 -11.80
CA SER A 42 -12.63 -7.45 -11.83
C SER A 42 -12.71 -8.88 -12.35
N GLY A 43 -13.52 -9.71 -11.69
CA GLY A 43 -13.72 -11.11 -12.02
C GLY A 43 -12.62 -12.06 -11.55
N TYR A 44 -11.77 -11.63 -10.62
CA TYR A 44 -10.73 -12.48 -10.04
C TYR A 44 -11.33 -13.41 -8.97
N ARG A 45 -11.13 -14.71 -9.13
CA ARG A 45 -11.63 -15.76 -8.23
C ARG A 45 -10.52 -16.66 -7.64
N GLY A 46 -9.30 -16.14 -7.63
CA GLY A 46 -8.11 -16.92 -7.28
C GLY A 46 -7.40 -17.52 -8.50
N PRO A 47 -6.22 -18.13 -8.29
CA PRO A 47 -5.50 -18.79 -9.37
C PRO A 47 -6.28 -20.02 -9.86
N HIS A 48 -6.30 -20.19 -11.18
CA HIS A 48 -6.89 -21.37 -11.82
C HIS A 48 -6.10 -22.63 -11.47
N SER A 49 -6.69 -23.81 -11.64
CA SER A 49 -6.03 -25.11 -11.38
C SER A 49 -4.69 -25.29 -12.12
N SER A 50 -4.51 -24.61 -13.27
CA SER A 50 -3.25 -24.53 -14.01
C SER A 50 -2.17 -23.67 -13.34
N GLY A 51 -2.51 -22.92 -12.29
CA GLY A 51 -1.64 -21.97 -11.61
C GLY A 51 -1.56 -20.59 -12.28
N HIS A 52 -2.29 -20.36 -13.37
CA HIS A 52 -2.44 -19.04 -14.00
C HIS A 52 -3.56 -18.24 -13.32
N ALA A 53 -3.46 -16.91 -13.35
CA ALA A 53 -4.53 -16.03 -12.88
C ALA A 53 -5.19 -15.35 -14.08
N TYR A 54 -6.52 -15.32 -14.09
CA TYR A 54 -7.35 -14.71 -15.14
C TYR A 54 -8.32 -13.74 -14.47
N PHE A 55 -8.38 -12.52 -14.98
CA PHE A 55 -9.30 -11.47 -14.54
C PHE A 55 -9.40 -10.39 -15.63
N ALA A 56 -10.05 -9.29 -15.37
CA ALA A 56 -10.02 -8.11 -16.21
C ALA A 56 -9.56 -6.88 -15.42
N LEU A 57 -8.90 -5.97 -16.10
CA LEU A 57 -8.72 -4.60 -15.65
C LEU A 57 -9.86 -3.77 -16.23
N LYS A 58 -10.55 -3.01 -15.40
CA LYS A 58 -11.63 -2.12 -15.84
C LYS A 58 -11.39 -0.69 -15.36
N ASP A 59 -11.92 0.26 -16.09
CA ASP A 59 -12.17 1.64 -15.68
C ASP A 59 -13.66 1.97 -15.87
N GLU A 60 -14.01 3.25 -15.85
CA GLU A 60 -15.41 3.70 -16.02
C GLU A 60 -16.04 3.32 -17.38
N ARG A 61 -15.22 3.10 -18.42
CA ARG A 61 -15.69 2.96 -19.81
C ARG A 61 -15.19 1.72 -20.52
N SER A 62 -14.15 1.10 -20.02
CA SER A 62 -13.43 0.04 -20.73
C SER A 62 -13.09 -1.13 -19.85
N ARG A 63 -12.97 -2.28 -20.49
CA ARG A 63 -12.55 -3.53 -19.86
C ARG A 63 -11.48 -4.20 -20.74
N LEU A 64 -10.37 -4.58 -20.12
CA LEU A 64 -9.25 -5.27 -20.73
C LEU A 64 -9.04 -6.62 -20.05
N GLU A 65 -9.12 -7.70 -20.81
CA GLU A 65 -8.83 -9.04 -20.28
C GLU A 65 -7.36 -9.12 -19.88
N ALA A 66 -7.09 -9.82 -18.78
CA ALA A 66 -5.76 -9.91 -18.18
C ALA A 66 -5.41 -11.35 -17.80
N VAL A 67 -4.16 -11.72 -18.05
CA VAL A 67 -3.60 -13.00 -17.65
C VAL A 67 -2.26 -12.82 -16.96
N ILE A 68 -2.05 -13.56 -15.88
CA ILE A 68 -0.76 -13.69 -15.22
C ILE A 68 -0.35 -15.17 -15.30
N TRP A 69 0.75 -15.44 -15.97
CA TRP A 69 1.26 -16.80 -16.07
C TRP A 69 1.79 -17.30 -14.73
N LYS A 70 1.69 -18.60 -14.48
CA LYS A 70 2.11 -19.27 -13.21
C LYS A 70 3.49 -18.80 -12.72
N GLY A 71 4.47 -18.69 -13.61
CA GLY A 71 5.83 -18.26 -13.26
C GLY A 71 5.91 -16.81 -12.78
N SER A 72 5.17 -15.90 -13.43
CA SER A 72 5.06 -14.50 -13.02
C SER A 72 4.21 -14.38 -11.75
N PHE A 73 3.10 -15.11 -11.66
CA PHE A 73 2.21 -15.09 -10.49
C PHE A 73 2.93 -15.46 -9.19
N ALA A 74 3.83 -16.47 -9.24
CA ALA A 74 4.62 -16.86 -8.08
C ALA A 74 5.59 -15.76 -7.60
N LYS A 75 6.07 -14.92 -8.53
CA LYS A 75 7.05 -13.85 -8.26
C LYS A 75 6.40 -12.52 -7.86
N LEU A 76 5.08 -12.37 -7.99
CA LEU A 76 4.38 -11.14 -7.62
C LEU A 76 4.55 -10.84 -6.14
N LYS A 77 4.99 -9.62 -5.83
CA LYS A 77 5.04 -9.07 -4.48
C LYS A 77 3.63 -8.82 -3.92
N VAL A 78 2.75 -8.31 -4.79
CA VAL A 78 1.35 -8.03 -4.48
C VAL A 78 0.48 -9.04 -5.22
N LYS A 79 -0.37 -9.74 -4.50
CA LYS A 79 -1.34 -10.66 -5.10
C LYS A 79 -2.58 -9.90 -5.53
N PRO A 80 -3.15 -10.23 -6.72
CA PRO A 80 -4.39 -9.62 -7.14
C PRO A 80 -5.54 -9.95 -6.19
N GLU A 81 -6.40 -8.96 -5.93
CA GLU A 81 -7.65 -9.11 -5.18
C GLU A 81 -8.78 -8.44 -5.94
N GLU A 82 -10.01 -8.98 -5.83
CA GLU A 82 -11.18 -8.39 -6.48
C GLU A 82 -11.42 -6.97 -5.99
N GLY A 83 -11.66 -6.04 -6.90
CA GLY A 83 -11.88 -4.63 -6.59
C GLY A 83 -10.61 -3.80 -6.32
N MET A 84 -9.43 -4.41 -6.33
CA MET A 84 -8.17 -3.68 -6.12
C MET A 84 -7.84 -2.81 -7.33
N GLU A 85 -7.55 -1.52 -7.10
CA GLU A 85 -7.03 -0.63 -8.13
C GLU A 85 -5.51 -0.81 -8.27
N VAL A 86 -5.04 -1.12 -9.47
CA VAL A 86 -3.65 -1.49 -9.72
C VAL A 86 -3.07 -0.80 -10.96
N VAL A 87 -1.74 -0.76 -11.01
CA VAL A 87 -0.97 -0.53 -12.24
C VAL A 87 -0.33 -1.84 -12.65
N ALA A 88 -0.82 -2.41 -13.74
CA ALA A 88 -0.29 -3.63 -14.34
C ALA A 88 0.74 -3.29 -15.41
N THR A 89 1.93 -3.87 -15.32
CA THR A 89 2.98 -3.77 -16.35
C THR A 89 3.06 -5.09 -17.09
N GLY A 90 3.09 -5.02 -18.41
CA GLY A 90 3.12 -6.20 -19.26
C GLY A 90 3.00 -5.87 -20.73
N LYS A 91 2.64 -6.85 -21.54
CA LYS A 91 2.48 -6.71 -23.00
C LYS A 91 1.06 -7.00 -23.43
N ILE A 92 0.61 -6.29 -24.46
CA ILE A 92 -0.69 -6.58 -25.09
C ILE A 92 -0.48 -7.67 -26.15
N THR A 93 -1.36 -8.66 -26.14
CA THR A 93 -1.39 -9.72 -27.16
C THR A 93 -2.84 -10.03 -27.54
N THR A 94 -3.03 -10.79 -28.59
CA THR A 94 -4.35 -11.33 -28.96
C THR A 94 -4.41 -12.83 -28.72
N PHE A 95 -5.58 -13.32 -28.31
CA PHE A 95 -5.86 -14.75 -28.27
C PHE A 95 -6.50 -15.17 -29.60
N PRO A 96 -5.79 -15.91 -30.46
CA PRO A 96 -6.25 -16.20 -31.83
C PRO A 96 -7.61 -16.90 -31.90
N GLY A 97 -7.90 -17.78 -30.95
CA GLY A 97 -9.12 -18.57 -30.93
C GLY A 97 -10.42 -17.78 -30.74
N SER A 98 -10.34 -16.52 -30.26
CA SER A 98 -11.52 -15.67 -30.05
C SER A 98 -11.30 -14.22 -30.47
N SER A 99 -10.18 -13.90 -31.11
CA SER A 99 -9.82 -12.54 -31.58
C SER A 99 -9.93 -11.45 -30.49
N LYS A 100 -9.77 -11.83 -29.22
CA LYS A 100 -9.74 -10.91 -28.07
C LYS A 100 -8.32 -10.45 -27.82
N TYR A 101 -8.17 -9.17 -27.53
CA TYR A 101 -6.89 -8.67 -26.99
C TYR A 101 -6.88 -8.74 -25.46
N GLN A 102 -5.71 -8.97 -24.91
CA GLN A 102 -5.50 -9.12 -23.49
C GLN A 102 -4.12 -8.61 -23.10
N ILE A 103 -3.97 -8.20 -21.85
CA ILE A 103 -2.67 -7.92 -21.27
C ILE A 103 -2.08 -9.17 -20.61
N VAL A 104 -0.85 -9.51 -20.96
CA VAL A 104 -0.04 -10.50 -20.25
C VAL A 104 0.78 -9.75 -19.21
N ILE A 105 0.40 -9.88 -17.94
CA ILE A 105 0.98 -9.12 -16.85
C ILE A 105 2.26 -9.80 -16.35
N GLU A 106 3.32 -9.00 -16.21
CA GLU A 106 4.61 -9.38 -15.67
C GLU A 106 4.79 -8.90 -14.24
N SER A 107 4.31 -7.68 -13.93
CA SER A 107 4.30 -7.11 -12.58
C SER A 107 3.00 -6.38 -12.28
N LEU A 108 2.65 -6.32 -10.99
CA LEU A 108 1.45 -5.68 -10.48
C LEU A 108 1.82 -4.82 -9.28
N GLU A 109 1.38 -3.57 -9.30
CA GLU A 109 1.58 -2.59 -8.23
C GLU A 109 0.22 -2.00 -7.83
N PRO A 110 -0.07 -1.77 -6.55
CA PRO A 110 -1.27 -1.01 -6.16
C PRO A 110 -1.22 0.39 -6.79
N ALA A 111 -2.36 0.88 -7.26
CA ALA A 111 -2.43 2.22 -7.83
C ALA A 111 -2.24 3.26 -6.74
N GLY A 112 -1.42 4.29 -7.02
CA GLY A 112 -1.17 5.36 -6.05
C GLY A 112 0.12 5.21 -5.23
N VAL A 113 0.68 4.00 -5.06
CA VAL A 113 1.90 3.78 -4.26
C VAL A 113 3.05 4.67 -4.71
N GLY A 114 3.25 4.85 -6.02
CA GLY A 114 4.30 5.73 -6.53
C GLY A 114 4.14 7.20 -6.10
N ALA A 115 2.91 7.73 -6.11
CA ALA A 115 2.61 9.08 -5.65
C ALA A 115 2.77 9.21 -4.12
N LEU A 116 2.33 8.18 -3.36
CA LEU A 116 2.51 8.14 -1.92
C LEU A 116 4.00 8.07 -1.54
N MET A 117 4.80 7.28 -2.24
CA MET A 117 6.25 7.20 -2.00
C MET A 117 6.96 8.54 -2.30
N ALA A 118 6.59 9.23 -3.38
CA ALA A 118 7.13 10.56 -3.67
C ALA A 118 6.77 11.58 -2.59
N LEU A 119 5.52 11.55 -2.12
CA LEU A 119 5.06 12.41 -1.03
C LEU A 119 5.76 12.09 0.30
N LEU A 120 5.96 10.79 0.59
CA LEU A 120 6.70 10.33 1.77
C LEU A 120 8.13 10.88 1.76
N GLU A 121 8.83 10.75 0.64
CA GLU A 121 10.20 11.23 0.50
C GLU A 121 10.28 12.77 0.63
N GLN A 122 9.35 13.49 0.02
CA GLN A 122 9.27 14.95 0.17
C GLN A 122 9.06 15.36 1.63
N ARG A 123 8.13 14.70 2.35
CA ARG A 123 7.88 14.96 3.79
C ARG A 123 9.12 14.64 4.62
N LYS A 124 9.77 13.51 4.34
CA LYS A 124 11.00 13.10 5.03
C LYS A 124 12.08 14.17 4.91
N GLN A 125 12.37 14.62 3.70
CA GLN A 125 13.39 15.66 3.44
C GLN A 125 13.04 16.96 4.15
N LYS A 126 11.77 17.40 4.13
CA LYS A 126 11.30 18.59 4.83
C LYS A 126 11.56 18.49 6.34
N LEU A 127 11.08 17.42 6.97
CA LEU A 127 11.16 17.24 8.42
C LEU A 127 12.60 17.00 8.89
N GLN A 128 13.41 16.36 8.06
CA GLN A 128 14.84 16.21 8.30
C GLN A 128 15.59 17.56 8.23
N ALA A 129 15.26 18.40 7.26
CA ALA A 129 15.84 19.74 7.14
C ALA A 129 15.48 20.66 8.33
N GLU A 130 14.33 20.41 8.97
CA GLU A 130 13.93 21.07 10.22
C GLU A 130 14.57 20.46 11.48
N GLY A 131 15.40 19.42 11.33
CA GLY A 131 16.13 18.78 12.43
C GLY A 131 15.26 17.89 13.34
N LEU A 132 14.03 17.51 12.90
CA LEU A 132 13.14 16.70 13.77
C LEU A 132 13.65 15.27 13.99
N PHE A 133 14.57 14.79 13.16
CA PHE A 133 15.16 13.46 13.25
C PHE A 133 16.56 13.44 13.86
N ASP A 134 17.03 14.59 14.37
CA ASP A 134 18.39 14.71 14.92
C ASP A 134 18.57 13.85 16.17
N ARG A 135 19.67 13.15 16.22
CA ARG A 135 20.04 12.31 17.40
C ARG A 135 20.08 13.08 18.70
N SER A 136 20.43 14.37 18.65
CA SER A 136 20.46 15.25 19.83
C SER A 136 19.11 15.48 20.48
N ARG A 137 18.02 15.22 19.76
CA ARG A 137 16.64 15.30 20.27
C ARG A 137 16.16 14.03 20.94
N LYS A 138 16.83 12.90 20.70
CA LYS A 138 16.44 11.60 21.23
C LYS A 138 16.64 11.56 22.75
N GLN A 139 15.63 11.10 23.45
CA GLN A 139 15.64 10.94 24.89
C GLN A 139 16.08 9.53 25.27
N LEU A 140 16.70 9.38 26.42
CA LEU A 140 17.01 8.06 26.95
C LEU A 140 15.74 7.39 27.47
N LEU A 141 15.50 6.17 27.03
CA LEU A 141 14.42 5.38 27.58
C LEU A 141 14.68 5.07 29.07
N PRO A 142 13.65 5.15 29.93
CA PRO A 142 13.81 4.81 31.34
C PRO A 142 14.14 3.32 31.49
N PHE A 143 15.14 2.99 32.36
CA PHE A 143 15.51 1.60 32.61
C PHE A 143 14.37 0.79 33.21
N MET A 144 13.58 1.39 34.10
CA MET A 144 12.42 0.78 34.77
C MET A 144 11.30 1.80 34.83
N PRO A 145 10.43 1.85 33.80
CA PRO A 145 9.22 2.69 33.83
C PRO A 145 8.25 2.16 34.89
N ALA A 146 7.59 3.03 35.61
CA ALA A 146 6.49 2.63 36.52
C ALA A 146 5.14 2.63 35.80
N VAL A 147 4.96 3.53 34.83
CA VAL A 147 3.74 3.66 34.02
C VAL A 147 4.09 3.76 32.54
N ILE A 148 3.43 2.94 31.75
CA ILE A 148 3.53 2.94 30.28
C ILE A 148 2.26 3.51 29.68
N GLY A 149 2.38 4.54 28.84
CA GLY A 149 1.30 5.05 28.01
C GLY A 149 1.29 4.36 26.64
N VAL A 150 0.16 3.83 26.20
CA VAL A 150 0.02 3.19 24.89
C VAL A 150 -1.00 3.90 24.06
N VAL A 151 -0.61 4.39 22.88
CA VAL A 151 -1.47 4.98 21.86
C VAL A 151 -1.74 3.94 20.78
N THR A 152 -2.93 3.37 20.75
CA THR A 152 -3.29 2.31 19.80
C THR A 152 -4.80 2.08 19.75
N SER A 153 -5.25 1.20 18.83
CA SER A 153 -6.63 0.74 18.80
C SER A 153 -6.93 -0.18 19.99
N PRO A 154 -8.04 0.05 20.73
CA PRO A 154 -8.36 -0.74 21.92
C PRO A 154 -8.76 -2.19 21.61
N THR A 155 -9.14 -2.51 20.37
CA THR A 155 -9.62 -3.84 19.97
C THR A 155 -8.59 -4.62 19.13
N GLY A 156 -7.46 -4.01 18.79
CA GLY A 156 -6.43 -4.61 17.94
C GLY A 156 -5.71 -5.80 18.59
N ALA A 157 -5.04 -6.62 17.77
CA ALA A 157 -4.16 -7.68 18.28
C ALA A 157 -2.97 -7.09 19.06
N VAL A 158 -2.44 -5.96 18.57
CA VAL A 158 -1.24 -5.32 19.11
C VAL A 158 -1.37 -4.96 20.60
N ILE A 159 -2.49 -4.39 21.03
CA ILE A 159 -2.68 -4.06 22.46
C ILE A 159 -2.72 -5.32 23.32
N ARG A 160 -3.31 -6.40 22.82
CA ARG A 160 -3.33 -7.69 23.53
C ARG A 160 -1.92 -8.27 23.66
N ASP A 161 -1.12 -8.17 22.59
CA ASP A 161 0.26 -8.66 22.61
C ASP A 161 1.14 -7.84 23.56
N ILE A 162 0.99 -6.50 23.57
CA ILE A 162 1.70 -5.61 24.49
C ILE A 162 1.35 -5.97 25.95
N LEU A 163 0.05 -6.04 26.27
CA LEU A 163 -0.42 -6.36 27.61
C LEU A 163 0.03 -7.75 28.07
N HIS A 164 -0.05 -8.75 27.19
CA HIS A 164 0.42 -10.10 27.47
C HIS A 164 1.92 -10.12 27.76
N ARG A 165 2.73 -9.46 26.94
CA ARG A 165 4.19 -9.43 27.17
C ARG A 165 4.59 -8.70 28.44
N ILE A 166 3.94 -7.57 28.74
CA ILE A 166 4.21 -6.82 29.97
C ILE A 166 3.78 -7.65 31.20
N SER A 167 2.59 -8.25 31.18
CA SER A 167 2.10 -9.07 32.30
C SER A 167 2.95 -10.31 32.55
N ASP A 168 3.46 -10.95 31.48
CA ASP A 168 4.26 -12.17 31.57
C ASP A 168 5.69 -11.90 32.03
N ARG A 169 6.28 -10.78 31.60
CA ARG A 169 7.68 -10.46 31.86
C ARG A 169 7.89 -9.63 33.12
N PHE A 170 7.17 -8.52 33.21
CA PHE A 170 7.27 -7.58 34.31
C PHE A 170 5.98 -6.75 34.40
N PRO A 171 5.03 -7.13 35.25
CA PRO A 171 3.75 -6.46 35.37
C PRO A 171 3.91 -4.98 35.74
N LEU A 172 3.46 -4.08 34.88
CA LEU A 172 3.50 -2.63 35.03
C LEU A 172 2.12 -2.02 34.84
N HIS A 173 1.94 -0.81 35.32
CA HIS A 173 0.72 -0.05 35.04
C HIS A 173 0.73 0.44 33.59
N VAL A 174 -0.26 0.05 32.82
CA VAL A 174 -0.44 0.45 31.43
C VAL A 174 -1.68 1.30 31.29
N ILE A 175 -1.53 2.51 30.75
CA ILE A 175 -2.62 3.41 30.41
C ILE A 175 -2.76 3.41 28.89
N VAL A 176 -3.94 3.01 28.40
CA VAL A 176 -4.23 2.99 26.97
C VAL A 176 -5.02 4.24 26.59
N TRP A 177 -4.53 4.99 25.62
CA TRP A 177 -5.27 6.04 24.95
C TRP A 177 -5.82 5.48 23.63
N PRO A 178 -7.13 5.18 23.56
CA PRO A 178 -7.72 4.55 22.40
C PRO A 178 -7.84 5.54 21.24
N VAL A 179 -7.30 5.15 20.07
CA VAL A 179 -7.33 5.93 18.83
C VAL A 179 -7.61 5.04 17.62
N LYS A 180 -8.05 5.65 16.53
CA LYS A 180 -7.95 5.01 15.22
C LYS A 180 -6.49 4.96 14.79
N VAL A 181 -6.08 3.83 14.22
CA VAL A 181 -4.70 3.59 13.76
C VAL A 181 -4.60 3.43 12.24
N GLN A 182 -5.68 3.72 11.52
CA GLN A 182 -5.76 3.73 10.05
C GLN A 182 -6.98 4.51 9.58
N GLY A 183 -6.97 4.92 8.31
CA GLY A 183 -8.05 5.66 7.66
C GLY A 183 -8.04 7.16 7.97
N GLU A 184 -9.06 7.84 7.49
CA GLU A 184 -9.17 9.29 7.60
C GLU A 184 -9.29 9.74 9.07
N GLY A 185 -8.53 10.77 9.42
CA GLY A 185 -8.49 11.36 10.77
C GLY A 185 -7.60 10.62 11.77
N ALA A 186 -7.11 9.42 11.47
CA ALA A 186 -6.28 8.64 12.40
C ALA A 186 -5.03 9.40 12.84
N GLY A 187 -4.33 10.09 11.93
CA GLY A 187 -3.15 10.89 12.28
C GLY A 187 -3.44 11.99 13.29
N ALA A 188 -4.58 12.66 13.16
CA ALA A 188 -5.00 13.70 14.11
C ALA A 188 -5.29 13.11 15.50
N GLU A 189 -5.95 11.95 15.59
CA GLU A 189 -6.22 11.25 16.84
C GLU A 189 -4.93 10.80 17.53
N VAL A 190 -4.00 10.17 16.78
CA VAL A 190 -2.68 9.76 17.30
C VAL A 190 -1.90 10.95 17.84
N ALA A 191 -1.80 12.04 17.08
CA ALA A 191 -1.10 13.24 17.51
C ALA A 191 -1.75 13.90 18.74
N ALA A 192 -3.09 13.88 18.81
CA ALA A 192 -3.84 14.38 19.98
C ALA A 192 -3.56 13.53 21.22
N ALA A 193 -3.50 12.20 21.08
CA ALA A 193 -3.21 11.29 22.19
C ALA A 193 -1.78 11.48 22.72
N ILE A 194 -0.77 11.62 21.84
CA ILE A 194 0.61 11.92 22.24
C ILE A 194 0.66 13.22 23.06
N ARG A 195 0.05 14.29 22.55
CA ARG A 195 -0.03 15.58 23.25
C ARG A 195 -0.83 15.50 24.54
N GLY A 196 -1.91 14.71 24.57
CA GLY A 196 -2.72 14.49 25.74
C GLY A 196 -1.96 13.83 26.88
N PHE A 197 -1.17 12.79 26.60
CA PHE A 197 -0.28 12.20 27.59
C PHE A 197 0.77 13.19 28.12
N ASN A 198 1.33 14.03 27.24
CA ASN A 198 2.30 15.05 27.64
C ASN A 198 1.68 16.17 28.50
N ALA A 199 0.37 16.43 28.35
CA ALA A 199 -0.36 17.41 29.12
C ALA A 199 -0.79 16.91 30.52
N LEU A 200 -0.63 15.61 30.83
CA LEU A 200 -0.89 15.08 32.16
C LEU A 200 0.10 15.63 33.17
N GLU A 201 -0.42 16.03 34.33
CA GLU A 201 0.42 16.44 35.44
C GLU A 201 1.11 15.22 36.10
N PRO A 202 2.38 15.33 36.53
CA PRO A 202 3.12 14.20 37.15
C PRO A 202 2.37 13.61 38.36
N ASP A 203 1.75 14.47 39.18
CA ASP A 203 1.02 14.09 40.39
C ASP A 203 -0.51 14.21 40.21
N GLY A 204 -1.00 14.20 38.97
CA GLY A 204 -2.42 14.30 38.67
C GLY A 204 -3.20 13.02 39.01
N ALA A 205 -4.53 13.12 38.93
CA ALA A 205 -5.44 11.98 39.16
C ALA A 205 -5.13 10.78 38.23
N ILE A 206 -4.65 11.06 37.02
CA ILE A 206 -4.08 10.07 36.11
C ILE A 206 -2.59 10.35 36.05
N ARG A 207 -1.79 9.40 36.53
CA ARG A 207 -0.34 9.54 36.56
C ARG A 207 0.23 9.65 35.14
N ARG A 208 1.08 10.64 34.91
CA ARG A 208 1.81 10.81 33.65
C ARG A 208 2.70 9.59 33.37
N PRO A 209 2.65 9.00 32.16
CA PRO A 209 3.53 7.89 31.79
C PRO A 209 5.01 8.26 31.78
N ASP A 210 5.87 7.29 32.12
CA ASP A 210 7.33 7.43 32.06
C ASP A 210 7.86 7.15 30.63
N VAL A 211 7.07 6.44 29.81
CA VAL A 211 7.37 6.13 28.40
C VAL A 211 6.06 5.97 27.63
N LEU A 212 6.06 6.40 26.38
CA LEU A 212 4.96 6.20 25.44
C LEU A 212 5.30 5.11 24.42
N ILE A 213 4.31 4.32 24.07
CA ILE A 213 4.36 3.38 22.94
C ILE A 213 3.25 3.75 21.97
N VAL A 214 3.62 4.16 20.75
CA VAL A 214 2.67 4.33 19.65
C VAL A 214 2.71 3.06 18.83
N ALA A 215 1.60 2.32 18.77
CA ALA A 215 1.63 0.96 18.26
C ALA A 215 0.53 0.66 17.23
N ARG A 216 0.92 -0.04 16.15
CA ARG A 216 0.04 -0.59 15.12
C ARG A 216 0.75 -1.78 14.46
N GLY A 217 0.03 -2.87 14.24
CA GLY A 217 0.56 -4.04 13.53
C GLY A 217 0.91 -3.75 12.08
N GLY A 218 1.42 -4.73 11.34
CA GLY A 218 1.76 -4.60 9.93
C GLY A 218 0.54 -4.27 9.05
N GLY A 219 0.80 -3.85 7.81
CA GLY A 219 -0.20 -3.50 6.82
C GLY A 219 0.42 -2.92 5.56
N SER A 220 -0.39 -2.50 4.62
CA SER A 220 0.07 -1.81 3.42
C SER A 220 0.60 -0.40 3.74
N LEU A 221 1.28 0.23 2.79
CA LEU A 221 1.74 1.62 2.94
C LEU A 221 0.57 2.57 3.24
N GLU A 222 -0.57 2.33 2.61
CA GLU A 222 -1.80 3.09 2.81
C GLU A 222 -2.35 2.91 4.23
N ASP A 223 -2.32 1.70 4.76
CA ASP A 223 -2.76 1.39 6.12
C ASP A 223 -1.90 2.06 7.19
N LEU A 224 -0.59 2.18 6.94
CA LEU A 224 0.37 2.82 7.83
C LEU A 224 0.50 4.32 7.59
N TRP A 225 -0.22 4.87 6.60
CA TRP A 225 -0.02 6.23 6.11
C TRP A 225 -0.16 7.30 7.18
N CYS A 226 -1.07 7.15 8.13
CA CYS A 226 -1.29 8.12 9.19
C CYS A 226 -0.05 8.37 10.07
N PHE A 227 0.85 7.39 10.17
CA PHE A 227 2.12 7.53 10.89
C PHE A 227 3.21 8.26 10.08
N ASN A 228 2.93 8.55 8.80
CA ASN A 228 3.70 9.43 7.94
C ASN A 228 3.15 10.86 7.92
N ASP A 229 2.08 11.16 8.64
CA ASP A 229 1.52 12.50 8.70
C ASP A 229 2.40 13.42 9.53
N GLU A 230 2.65 14.61 9.00
CA GLU A 230 3.52 15.63 9.61
C GLU A 230 3.06 15.96 11.04
N ILE A 231 1.75 15.98 11.28
CA ILE A 231 1.20 16.28 12.61
C ILE A 231 1.59 15.24 13.67
N VAL A 232 1.69 13.95 13.28
CA VAL A 232 2.09 12.85 14.15
C VAL A 232 3.58 12.93 14.44
N VAL A 233 4.39 13.11 13.39
CA VAL A 233 5.85 13.23 13.51
C VAL A 233 6.22 14.42 14.41
N ARG A 234 5.56 15.56 14.23
CA ARG A 234 5.79 16.74 15.09
C ARG A 234 5.37 16.50 16.53
N ALA A 235 4.27 15.79 16.76
CA ALA A 235 3.83 15.46 18.10
C ALA A 235 4.82 14.50 18.79
N ALA A 236 5.38 13.52 18.06
CA ALA A 236 6.39 12.60 18.55
C ALA A 236 7.70 13.35 18.88
N ALA A 237 8.22 14.15 17.94
CA ALA A 237 9.45 14.93 18.13
C ALA A 237 9.36 16.01 19.22
N ALA A 238 8.17 16.47 19.58
CA ALA A 238 7.92 17.44 20.63
C ALA A 238 7.50 16.81 21.97
N SER A 239 7.49 15.48 22.05
CA SER A 239 7.14 14.77 23.29
C SER A 239 8.24 14.94 24.35
N ASP A 240 7.84 15.38 25.55
CA ASP A 240 8.72 15.39 26.73
C ASP A 240 8.78 14.03 27.43
N ILE A 241 7.92 13.09 27.01
CA ILE A 241 7.93 11.71 27.46
C ILE A 241 8.63 10.89 26.39
N PRO A 242 9.68 10.11 26.71
CA PRO A 242 10.32 9.22 25.74
C PRO A 242 9.31 8.36 24.98
N LEU A 243 9.44 8.29 23.67
CA LEU A 243 8.44 7.66 22.79
C LEU A 243 9.06 6.55 21.95
N ILE A 244 8.46 5.37 22.03
CA ILE A 244 8.77 4.21 21.22
C ILE A 244 7.74 4.12 20.09
N SER A 245 8.19 4.08 18.85
CA SER A 245 7.37 3.69 17.70
C SER A 245 7.40 2.18 17.55
N ALA A 246 6.23 1.56 17.58
CA ALA A 246 6.01 0.13 17.33
C ALA A 246 4.97 -0.04 16.21
N VAL A 247 5.28 0.55 15.04
CA VAL A 247 4.41 0.64 13.88
C VAL A 247 4.92 -0.29 12.78
N GLY A 248 4.05 -1.16 12.25
CA GLY A 248 4.41 -2.10 11.20
C GLY A 248 5.32 -3.25 11.68
N HIS A 249 5.99 -3.88 10.72
CA HIS A 249 7.02 -4.90 10.95
C HIS A 249 8.41 -4.29 10.78
N GLU A 250 9.47 -5.03 11.03
CA GLU A 250 10.86 -4.56 10.94
C GLU A 250 11.25 -3.91 9.60
N THR A 251 10.51 -4.23 8.52
CA THR A 251 10.73 -3.67 7.18
C THR A 251 9.86 -2.46 6.85
N ASP A 252 8.87 -2.15 7.69
CA ASP A 252 7.83 -1.15 7.41
C ASP A 252 8.18 0.18 8.10
N TRP A 253 9.15 0.91 7.58
CA TRP A 253 9.56 2.19 8.14
C TRP A 253 8.57 3.31 7.81
N THR A 254 8.13 4.02 8.88
CA THR A 254 7.30 5.22 8.80
C THR A 254 8.03 6.45 9.35
N LEU A 255 7.51 7.65 9.09
CA LEU A 255 8.21 8.88 9.52
C LEU A 255 8.23 9.07 11.03
N ILE A 256 7.27 8.51 11.77
CA ILE A 256 7.30 8.54 13.24
C ILE A 256 8.52 7.77 13.79
N ASP A 257 8.98 6.70 13.10
CA ASP A 257 10.14 5.91 13.54
C ASP A 257 11.44 6.74 13.53
N TYR A 258 11.54 7.70 12.62
CA TYR A 258 12.68 8.63 12.60
C TYR A 258 12.61 9.66 13.73
N ALA A 259 11.42 10.02 14.23
CA ALA A 259 11.22 10.99 15.30
C ALA A 259 11.21 10.35 16.70
N ALA A 260 10.86 9.07 16.82
CA ALA A 260 10.85 8.29 18.05
C ALA A 260 12.26 8.15 18.68
N ASP A 261 12.36 7.85 19.97
CA ASP A 261 13.58 7.79 20.78
C ASP A 261 14.36 6.44 20.75
#